data_79ed9c829830417bcd2bfd18008c2634
#
_entry.id   79ed9c829830417bcd2bfd18008c2634
#
_cell.length_a   1.000
_cell.length_b   1.000
_cell.length_c   1.000
_cell.angle_alpha   90.00
_cell.angle_beta   90.00
_cell.angle_gamma   90.00
#
_symmetry.space_group_name_H-M   'P 1'
#
loop_
_entity.id
_entity.type
_entity.pdbx_description
1 polymer ?
#
loop_
_entity_poly.entity_id
_entity_poly.type
_entity_poly.pdbx_seq_one_letter_code
_entity_poly.pdbx_strand_id
1 'polypeptide(L)'
;MEKKPIMDLKIDFNGPVVSLKGEVADVVMIPFKGTVKGEIFNGIIEPCGVDTQVLNAVKVRHMSARYMLTGRDSAGEDVHIYVENNGWFDESRPSEGGSFRTVPTFYTDSAVLAPYLHTNRFTGEGTIEDDGLHIKFYEV
;
A
#
# COMPACT_ATOMS: atom_id res chain seq x y z
N MET A 1 -6.29 -16.62 -16.55
CA MET A 1 -7.35 -15.71 -16.08
C MET A 1 -6.76 -14.74 -15.07
N GLU A 2 -6.90 -13.47 -15.32
CA GLU A 2 -6.39 -12.47 -14.40
C GLU A 2 -7.25 -12.41 -13.14
N LYS A 3 -6.59 -12.32 -11.98
CA LYS A 3 -7.28 -12.09 -10.72
C LYS A 3 -7.77 -10.65 -10.66
N LYS A 4 -8.94 -10.45 -10.12
CA LYS A 4 -9.48 -9.13 -9.88
C LYS A 4 -9.02 -8.65 -8.50
N PRO A 5 -8.50 -7.42 -8.38
CA PRO A 5 -8.12 -6.90 -7.06
C PRO A 5 -9.35 -6.68 -6.18
N ILE A 6 -9.18 -6.95 -4.89
CA ILE A 6 -10.22 -6.62 -3.90
C ILE A 6 -10.30 -5.12 -3.66
N MET A 7 -9.17 -4.45 -3.78
CA MET A 7 -9.06 -2.99 -3.72
C MET A 7 -7.95 -2.52 -4.64
N ASP A 8 -8.18 -1.40 -5.31
CA ASP A 8 -7.22 -0.70 -6.15
C ASP A 8 -7.01 0.70 -5.58
N LEU A 9 -5.81 0.96 -5.11
CA LEU A 9 -5.45 2.23 -4.49
C LEU A 9 -4.64 3.06 -5.47
N LYS A 10 -5.11 4.27 -5.75
CA LYS A 10 -4.34 5.25 -6.51
C LYS A 10 -3.61 6.14 -5.52
N ILE A 11 -2.29 6.19 -5.64
CA ILE A 11 -1.40 6.88 -4.70
C ILE A 11 -1.06 8.26 -5.26
N ASP A 12 -1.29 9.29 -4.43
CA ASP A 12 -0.89 10.67 -4.73
C ASP A 12 0.09 11.13 -3.66
N PHE A 13 1.25 11.61 -4.07
CA PHE A 13 2.23 12.12 -3.12
C PHE A 13 1.72 13.42 -2.49
N ASN A 14 1.96 13.57 -1.19
CA ASN A 14 1.33 14.61 -0.38
C ASN A 14 2.34 15.31 0.52
N GLY A 15 3.10 16.22 -0.06
CA GLY A 15 4.02 17.05 0.69
C GLY A 15 5.48 16.64 0.51
N PRO A 16 6.37 17.29 1.26
CA PRO A 16 7.80 17.06 1.09
C PRO A 16 8.23 15.71 1.62
N VAL A 17 9.18 15.11 0.90
CA VAL A 17 9.85 13.90 1.33
C VAL A 17 10.95 14.28 2.32
N VAL A 18 11.05 13.53 3.41
CA VAL A 18 12.10 13.70 4.43
C VAL A 18 12.99 12.49 4.40
N SER A 19 14.30 12.71 4.36
CA SER A 19 15.23 11.60 4.22
C SER A 19 16.52 11.82 4.99
N LEU A 20 17.19 10.71 5.30
CA LEU A 20 18.57 10.72 5.75
C LEU A 20 19.39 9.80 4.85
N LYS A 21 20.66 10.13 4.69
CA LYS A 21 21.65 9.28 4.02
C LYS A 21 22.75 8.93 5.00
N GLY A 22 22.89 7.63 5.28
CA GLY A 22 23.90 7.14 6.18
C GLY A 22 24.90 6.23 5.48
N GLU A 23 25.95 5.84 6.18
CA GLU A 23 26.97 4.93 5.62
C GLU A 23 26.42 3.51 5.43
N VAL A 24 25.51 3.07 6.30
CA VAL A 24 24.99 1.70 6.27
C VAL A 24 23.55 1.61 5.77
N ALA A 25 22.83 2.72 5.76
CA ALA A 25 21.45 2.73 5.25
C ALA A 25 21.01 4.14 4.93
N ASP A 26 20.15 4.25 3.92
CA ASP A 26 19.40 5.46 3.61
C ASP A 26 17.96 5.23 4.04
N VAL A 27 17.33 6.25 4.63
CA VAL A 27 15.91 6.18 5.01
C VAL A 27 15.17 7.35 4.39
N VAL A 28 13.99 7.08 3.83
CA VAL A 28 13.13 8.12 3.27
C VAL A 28 11.71 7.92 3.78
N MET A 29 11.04 9.03 4.13
CA MET A 29 9.64 9.03 4.51
C MET A 29 8.87 9.83 3.48
N ILE A 30 7.91 9.18 2.83
CA ILE A 30 7.17 9.75 1.69
C ILE A 30 5.70 9.88 2.10
N PRO A 31 5.22 11.10 2.39
CA PRO A 31 3.79 11.31 2.67
C PRO A 31 2.94 11.06 1.43
N PHE A 32 1.78 10.46 1.62
CA PHE A 32 0.86 10.23 0.51
C PHE A 32 -0.59 10.23 0.98
N LYS A 33 -1.48 10.37 0.01
CA LYS A 33 -2.93 10.25 0.11
C LYS A 33 -3.42 9.57 -1.16
N GLY A 34 -4.71 9.51 -1.38
CA GLY A 34 -5.22 8.96 -2.62
C GLY A 34 -6.65 8.49 -2.53
N THR A 35 -7.02 7.62 -3.44
CA THR A 35 -8.36 7.07 -3.55
C THR A 35 -8.32 5.55 -3.58
N VAL A 36 -9.44 4.94 -3.21
CA VAL A 36 -9.60 3.49 -3.19
C VAL A 36 -10.87 3.12 -3.95
N LYS A 37 -10.74 2.15 -4.85
CA LYS A 37 -11.87 1.55 -5.56
C LYS A 37 -11.80 0.04 -5.41
N GLY A 38 -12.95 -0.59 -5.20
CA GLY A 38 -12.99 -2.04 -5.11
C GLY A 38 -14.41 -2.56 -4.90
N GLU A 39 -14.54 -3.86 -4.93
CA GLU A 39 -15.84 -4.50 -4.69
C GLU A 39 -16.23 -4.48 -3.22
N ILE A 40 -15.22 -4.52 -2.33
CA ILE A 40 -15.47 -4.61 -0.90
C ILE A 40 -15.47 -3.25 -0.20
N PHE A 41 -14.85 -2.23 -0.82
CA PHE A 41 -14.66 -0.94 -0.20
C PHE A 41 -14.35 0.13 -1.24
N ASN A 42 -14.90 1.33 -1.04
CA ASN A 42 -14.60 2.52 -1.85
C ASN A 42 -14.44 3.71 -0.94
N GLY A 43 -13.44 4.53 -1.19
CA GLY A 43 -13.16 5.69 -0.36
C GLY A 43 -11.87 6.39 -0.70
N ILE A 44 -11.25 6.93 0.35
CA ILE A 44 -10.00 7.70 0.23
C ILE A 44 -8.91 7.11 1.13
N ILE A 45 -7.67 7.41 0.76
CA ILE A 45 -6.54 7.27 1.66
C ILE A 45 -6.40 8.60 2.38
N GLU A 46 -6.49 8.59 3.70
CA GLU A 46 -6.34 9.79 4.51
C GLU A 46 -4.94 10.40 4.29
N PRO A 47 -4.81 11.75 4.30
CA PRO A 47 -3.53 12.41 3.98
C PRO A 47 -2.43 12.27 5.03
N CYS A 48 -2.64 11.43 6.04
CA CYS A 48 -1.64 11.07 7.03
C CYS A 48 -0.83 9.82 6.67
N GLY A 49 -1.01 9.28 5.46
CA GLY A 49 -0.26 8.12 5.01
C GLY A 49 1.23 8.43 4.84
N VAL A 50 2.07 7.49 5.23
CA VAL A 50 3.53 7.61 5.06
C VAL A 50 4.08 6.27 4.61
N ASP A 51 4.87 6.29 3.54
CA ASP A 51 5.68 5.18 3.09
C ASP A 51 7.12 5.41 3.56
N THR A 52 7.57 4.60 4.52
CA THR A 52 8.93 4.66 5.02
C THR A 52 9.73 3.60 4.30
N GLN A 53 10.78 4.01 3.60
CA GLN A 53 11.63 3.10 2.86
C GLN A 53 13.06 3.16 3.40
N VAL A 54 13.67 1.99 3.53
CA VAL A 54 15.05 1.86 3.99
C VAL A 54 15.83 1.11 2.91
N LEU A 55 16.86 1.76 2.37
CA LEU A 55 17.81 1.13 1.45
C LEU A 55 19.07 0.79 2.23
N ASN A 56 19.38 -0.49 2.35
CA ASN A 56 20.55 -0.93 3.10
C ASN A 56 21.80 -1.02 2.21
N ALA A 57 22.93 -1.37 2.83
CA ALA A 57 24.22 -1.40 2.15
C ALA A 57 24.34 -2.48 1.06
N VAL A 58 23.49 -3.50 1.08
CA VAL A 58 23.44 -4.54 0.04
C VAL A 58 22.44 -4.26 -1.05
N LYS A 59 21.86 -3.03 -1.06
CA LYS A 59 20.93 -2.54 -2.07
C LYS A 59 19.57 -3.24 -2.05
N VAL A 60 19.16 -3.76 -0.91
CA VAL A 60 17.77 -4.21 -0.70
C VAL A 60 16.99 -3.08 -0.06
N ARG A 61 15.89 -2.74 -0.69
CA ARG A 61 14.97 -1.70 -0.21
C ARG A 61 13.81 -2.35 0.52
N HIS A 62 13.62 -1.97 1.78
CA HIS A 62 12.43 -2.33 2.54
C HIS A 62 11.43 -1.18 2.43
N MET A 63 10.25 -1.47 1.91
CA MET A 63 9.14 -0.53 1.82
C MET A 63 8.15 -0.86 2.92
N SER A 64 7.78 0.11 3.73
CA SER A 64 6.82 -0.06 4.82
C SER A 64 5.88 1.14 4.86
N ALA A 65 4.72 0.98 4.25
CA ALA A 65 3.70 2.02 4.21
C ALA A 65 2.66 1.77 5.29
N ARG A 66 2.29 2.83 6.00
CA ARG A 66 1.24 2.79 7.02
C ARG A 66 0.26 3.91 6.75
N TYR A 67 -1.02 3.56 6.68
CA TYR A 67 -2.03 4.52 6.30
C TYR A 67 -3.43 4.07 6.71
N MET A 68 -4.38 5.02 6.64
CA MET A 68 -5.77 4.79 6.99
C MET A 68 -6.65 5.05 5.78
N LEU A 69 -7.56 4.13 5.51
CA LEU A 69 -8.60 4.30 4.51
C LEU A 69 -9.90 4.69 5.20
N THR A 70 -10.61 5.63 4.61
CA THR A 70 -11.93 6.07 5.08
C THR A 70 -12.90 5.98 3.93
N GLY A 71 -14.03 5.31 4.12
CA GLY A 71 -15.00 5.16 3.05
C GLY A 71 -16.14 4.25 3.45
N ARG A 72 -16.70 3.55 2.47
CA ARG A 72 -17.86 2.68 2.66
C ARG A 72 -17.54 1.25 2.30
N ASP A 73 -18.02 0.33 3.14
CA ASP A 73 -17.92 -1.09 2.88
C ASP A 73 -19.04 -1.58 1.95
N SER A 74 -19.06 -2.89 1.68
CA SER A 74 -20.05 -3.52 0.80
C SER A 74 -21.47 -3.47 1.35
N ALA A 75 -21.64 -3.21 2.65
CA ALA A 75 -22.95 -3.01 3.27
C ALA A 75 -23.40 -1.54 3.24
N GLY A 76 -22.56 -0.63 2.70
CA GLY A 76 -22.86 0.79 2.63
C GLY A 76 -22.61 1.56 3.91
N GLU A 77 -21.94 0.94 4.88
CA GLU A 77 -21.59 1.57 6.16
C GLU A 77 -20.32 2.38 6.05
N ASP A 78 -20.26 3.51 6.75
CA ASP A 78 -19.06 4.33 6.86
C ASP A 78 -18.06 3.64 7.79
N VAL A 79 -16.90 3.29 7.27
CA VAL A 79 -15.90 2.51 8.01
C VAL A 79 -14.48 2.97 7.69
N HIS A 80 -13.53 2.45 8.45
CA HIS A 80 -12.11 2.68 8.27
C HIS A 80 -11.39 1.36 8.06
N ILE A 81 -10.31 1.40 7.30
CA ILE A 81 -9.38 0.27 7.19
C ILE A 81 -7.98 0.81 7.43
N TYR A 82 -7.32 0.27 8.46
CA TYR A 82 -5.91 0.53 8.68
C TYR A 82 -5.08 -0.45 7.86
N VAL A 83 -4.03 0.04 7.21
CA VAL A 83 -3.16 -0.75 6.36
C VAL A 83 -1.71 -0.60 6.80
N GLU A 84 -1.05 -1.72 7.02
CA GLU A 84 0.41 -1.82 7.02
C GLU A 84 0.79 -2.61 5.79
N ASN A 85 1.56 -2.01 4.89
CA ASN A 85 1.95 -2.69 3.66
C ASN A 85 3.47 -2.76 3.58
N ASN A 86 4.01 -3.96 3.67
CA ASN A 86 5.44 -4.20 3.68
C ASN A 86 5.87 -4.93 2.42
N GLY A 87 7.05 -4.56 1.91
CA GLY A 87 7.64 -5.22 0.77
C GLY A 87 9.15 -5.02 0.73
N TRP A 88 9.83 -5.86 -0.01
CA TRP A 88 11.26 -5.78 -0.21
C TRP A 88 11.56 -5.78 -1.69
N PHE A 89 12.51 -4.97 -2.08
CA PHE A 89 12.92 -4.84 -3.46
C PHE A 89 14.45 -4.83 -3.52
N ASP A 90 15.01 -5.74 -4.31
CA ASP A 90 16.46 -5.80 -4.54
C ASP A 90 16.78 -4.92 -5.74
N GLU A 91 17.40 -3.76 -5.51
CA GLU A 91 17.71 -2.82 -6.58
C GLU A 91 18.80 -3.34 -7.52
N SER A 92 19.59 -4.34 -7.11
CA SER A 92 20.54 -4.99 -7.99
C SER A 92 19.88 -5.98 -8.95
N ARG A 93 18.60 -6.31 -8.73
CA ARG A 93 17.83 -7.24 -9.56
C ARG A 93 16.43 -6.68 -9.82
N PRO A 94 16.31 -5.56 -10.54
CA PRO A 94 15.01 -4.95 -10.76
C PRO A 94 14.08 -5.87 -11.56
N SER A 95 12.80 -5.88 -11.20
CA SER A 95 11.78 -6.60 -11.94
C SER A 95 11.46 -5.88 -13.24
N GLU A 96 10.99 -6.62 -14.24
CA GLU A 96 10.56 -6.04 -15.50
C GLU A 96 9.32 -5.15 -15.27
N GLY A 97 9.25 -4.03 -16.00
CA GLY A 97 8.12 -3.11 -15.95
C GLY A 97 8.01 -2.28 -14.69
N GLY A 98 8.97 -2.39 -13.76
CA GLY A 98 8.98 -1.60 -12.53
C GLY A 98 7.92 -2.00 -11.52
N SER A 99 7.25 -3.14 -11.70
CA SER A 99 6.28 -3.64 -10.73
C SER A 99 6.98 -4.20 -9.49
N PHE A 100 6.29 -4.16 -8.37
CA PHE A 100 6.81 -4.72 -7.12
C PHE A 100 5.68 -5.36 -6.33
N ARG A 101 6.04 -6.30 -5.44
CA ARG A 101 5.10 -7.03 -4.61
C ARG A 101 5.22 -6.64 -3.16
N THR A 102 4.09 -6.67 -2.46
CA THR A 102 4.00 -6.35 -1.05
C THR A 102 3.12 -7.36 -0.33
N VAL A 103 3.20 -7.33 1.00
CA VAL A 103 2.33 -8.13 1.87
C VAL A 103 1.61 -7.16 2.81
N PRO A 104 0.32 -6.91 2.59
CA PRO A 104 -0.45 -6.03 3.46
C PRO A 104 -0.96 -6.75 4.70
N THR A 105 -1.14 -5.98 5.77
CA THR A 105 -1.88 -6.37 6.96
C THR A 105 -3.00 -5.35 7.14
N PHE A 106 -4.23 -5.82 7.35
CA PHE A 106 -5.40 -4.97 7.49
C PHE A 106 -6.04 -5.09 8.86
N TYR A 107 -6.51 -3.96 9.40
CA TYR A 107 -7.43 -3.91 10.53
C TYR A 107 -8.57 -2.95 10.19
N THR A 108 -9.79 -3.27 10.58
CA THR A 108 -10.95 -2.47 10.22
C THR A 108 -11.98 -2.45 11.35
N ASP A 109 -12.75 -1.37 11.40
CA ASP A 109 -13.94 -1.25 12.27
C ASP A 109 -15.22 -1.70 11.56
N SER A 110 -15.13 -2.21 10.33
CA SER A 110 -16.28 -2.77 9.62
C SER A 110 -16.62 -4.16 10.14
N ALA A 111 -17.86 -4.34 10.63
CA ALA A 111 -18.32 -5.65 11.07
C ALA A 111 -18.39 -6.66 9.91
N VAL A 112 -18.65 -6.17 8.70
CA VAL A 112 -18.73 -7.01 7.49
C VAL A 112 -17.35 -7.43 7.01
N LEU A 113 -16.39 -6.51 7.02
CA LEU A 113 -15.08 -6.76 6.47
C LEU A 113 -14.09 -7.42 7.44
N ALA A 114 -14.27 -7.24 8.75
CA ALA A 114 -13.32 -7.74 9.74
C ALA A 114 -13.06 -9.26 9.64
N PRO A 115 -14.08 -10.12 9.53
CA PRO A 115 -13.82 -11.57 9.43
C PRO A 115 -12.99 -11.95 8.21
N TYR A 116 -13.10 -11.17 7.14
CA TYR A 116 -12.37 -11.40 5.89
C TYR A 116 -10.99 -10.78 5.93
N LEU A 117 -10.90 -9.48 6.24
CA LEU A 117 -9.62 -8.75 6.18
C LEU A 117 -8.64 -9.17 7.29
N HIS A 118 -9.15 -9.55 8.46
CA HIS A 118 -8.29 -9.94 9.57
C HIS A 118 -7.67 -11.33 9.41
N THR A 119 -8.00 -12.06 8.35
CA THR A 119 -7.31 -13.31 8.02
C THR A 119 -5.87 -13.08 7.57
N ASN A 120 -5.58 -11.87 7.07
CA ASN A 120 -4.26 -11.47 6.57
C ASN A 120 -3.71 -12.43 5.50
N ARG A 121 -4.57 -12.85 4.58
CA ARG A 121 -4.25 -13.72 3.44
C ARG A 121 -4.27 -12.93 2.14
N PHE A 122 -3.44 -11.90 2.09
CA PHE A 122 -3.46 -10.97 0.96
C PHE A 122 -2.06 -10.69 0.45
N THR A 123 -2.00 -10.32 -0.81
CA THR A 123 -0.78 -9.83 -1.44
C THR A 123 -1.09 -8.50 -2.12
N GLY A 124 -0.09 -7.66 -2.27
CA GLY A 124 -0.19 -6.41 -2.99
C GLY A 124 0.74 -6.38 -4.19
N GLU A 125 0.36 -5.62 -5.19
CA GLU A 125 1.19 -5.37 -6.36
C GLU A 125 1.17 -3.89 -6.68
N GLY A 126 2.37 -3.29 -6.75
CA GLY A 126 2.54 -1.91 -7.16
C GLY A 126 2.83 -1.82 -8.65
N THR A 127 2.11 -0.97 -9.36
CA THR A 127 2.30 -0.74 -10.79
C THR A 127 2.22 0.75 -11.10
N ILE A 128 2.99 1.19 -12.10
CA ILE A 128 2.87 2.55 -12.64
C ILE A 128 1.94 2.49 -13.83
N GLU A 129 0.81 3.21 -13.73
CA GLU A 129 -0.20 3.30 -14.78
C GLU A 129 -0.22 4.71 -15.35
N ASP A 130 -1.09 4.96 -16.34
CA ASP A 130 -1.14 6.26 -17.03
C ASP A 130 -1.44 7.43 -16.09
N ASP A 131 -2.24 7.19 -15.02
CA ASP A 131 -2.60 8.20 -14.04
C ASP A 131 -1.70 8.23 -12.80
N GLY A 132 -0.68 7.35 -12.75
CA GLY A 132 0.29 7.31 -11.65
C GLY A 132 0.44 5.94 -11.01
N LEU A 133 0.90 5.94 -9.76
CA LEU A 133 1.15 4.70 -9.02
C LEU A 133 -0.16 4.12 -8.48
N HIS A 134 -0.34 2.82 -8.73
CA HIS A 134 -1.43 2.02 -8.16
C HIS A 134 -0.88 0.90 -7.30
N ILE A 135 -1.52 0.68 -6.17
CA ILE A 135 -1.32 -0.51 -5.34
C ILE A 135 -2.60 -1.32 -5.40
N LYS A 136 -2.51 -2.53 -5.90
CA LYS A 136 -3.67 -3.43 -6.01
C LYS A 136 -3.50 -4.58 -5.04
N PHE A 137 -4.52 -4.82 -4.24
CA PHE A 137 -4.52 -5.92 -3.27
C PHE A 137 -5.35 -7.08 -3.78
N TYR A 138 -4.83 -8.28 -3.56
CA TYR A 138 -5.44 -9.53 -4.01
C TYR A 138 -5.52 -10.52 -2.85
N GLU A 139 -6.53 -11.35 -2.90
CA GLU A 139 -6.61 -12.52 -2.02
C GLU A 139 -5.61 -13.58 -2.48
N VAL A 140 -4.93 -14.20 -1.52
CA VAL A 140 -3.97 -15.29 -1.79
C VAL A 140 -4.65 -16.64 -1.70
#